data_fff85ba39f789bb1854415c673610f65
#
_entry.id   fff85ba39f789bb1854415c673610f65
#
_cell.length_a   1.000
_cell.length_b   1.000
_cell.length_c   1.000
_cell.angle_alpha   90.00
_cell.angle_beta   90.00
_cell.angle_gamma   90.00
#
_symmetry.space_group_name_H-M   'P 1'
#
loop_
_entity.id
_entity.type
_entity.pdbx_description
1 polymer ?
#
loop_
_entity_poly.entity_id
_entity_poly.type
_entity_poly.pdbx_seq_one_letter_code
_entity_poly.pdbx_strand_id
1 'polypeptide(L)'
;SQTGMEIAMKKQGIIFDMDGTLWDSAANVAESWNEAIRQDGRINKVLTEADIKGVMGKTMDVIAKLLFPELSEAEQESLLAECCRIENDYLREHGGVLYPDLEDTFKELKKNYELYIVSNCQKGYIEAFLDHYHFWDYFSDIECYGNNLLQKGDNIRLLADRNHLEEAVYVGDIQGDYEASKKAGVGFIHAAYGFGSVPEAQHKILAFSELVTKKVAEKYFAEKNRDWRFRGSKGRMRLMSWINPISSIRSASS
;
A
#
# COMPACT_ATOMS: atom_id res chain seq x y z
N SER A 1 -43.32 15.44 -0.22
CA SER A 1 -42.15 15.08 -1.03
C SER A 1 -40.86 15.35 -0.26
N GLN A 2 -40.37 14.33 0.35
CA GLN A 2 -39.07 14.39 1.02
C GLN A 2 -38.00 14.24 -0.06
N THR A 3 -37.46 15.35 -0.53
CA THR A 3 -36.19 15.37 -1.21
C THR A 3 -35.11 15.19 -0.14
N GLY A 4 -34.85 13.92 0.23
CA GLY A 4 -33.64 13.60 0.93
C GLY A 4 -32.46 13.90 -0.02
N MET A 5 -31.67 14.92 0.29
CA MET A 5 -30.34 15.01 -0.28
C MET A 5 -29.58 13.80 0.24
N GLU A 6 -29.50 12.73 -0.58
CA GLU A 6 -28.53 11.69 -0.35
C GLU A 6 -27.15 12.37 -0.39
N ILE A 7 -26.54 12.52 0.79
CA ILE A 7 -25.12 12.88 0.86
C ILE A 7 -24.40 11.71 0.24
N ALA A 8 -23.96 11.86 -1.02
CA ALA A 8 -23.15 10.86 -1.68
C ALA A 8 -21.94 10.60 -0.81
N MET A 9 -21.85 9.40 -0.24
CA MET A 9 -20.69 8.99 0.54
C MET A 9 -19.47 8.97 -0.36
N LYS A 10 -18.36 9.58 0.09
CA LYS A 10 -17.09 9.55 -0.62
C LYS A 10 -16.61 8.12 -0.78
N LYS A 11 -16.05 7.81 -1.96
CA LYS A 11 -15.42 6.52 -2.20
C LYS A 11 -14.08 6.48 -1.48
N GLN A 12 -14.02 5.68 -0.42
CA GLN A 12 -12.87 5.53 0.46
C GLN A 12 -12.20 4.19 0.21
N GLY A 13 -10.89 4.20 0.01
CA GLY A 13 -10.09 3.00 -0.24
C GLY A 13 -8.98 2.80 0.78
N ILE A 14 -8.75 1.55 1.15
CA ILE A 14 -7.59 1.12 1.91
C ILE A 14 -6.72 0.28 0.98
N ILE A 15 -5.48 0.70 0.80
CA ILE A 15 -4.51 0.05 -0.09
C ILE A 15 -3.44 -0.60 0.80
N PHE A 16 -3.21 -1.90 0.63
CA PHE A 16 -2.27 -2.66 1.44
C PHE A 16 -0.99 -2.99 0.67
N ASP A 17 0.14 -2.91 1.36
CA ASP A 17 1.35 -3.64 1.00
C ASP A 17 1.17 -5.14 1.31
N MET A 18 2.06 -5.98 0.80
CA MET A 18 2.01 -7.43 0.99
C MET A 18 2.93 -7.90 2.13
N ASP A 19 4.22 -8.02 1.82
CA ASP A 19 5.21 -8.60 2.74
C ASP A 19 5.44 -7.70 3.95
N GLY A 20 5.31 -8.28 5.14
CA GLY A 20 5.41 -7.53 6.39
C GLY A 20 4.12 -6.81 6.81
N THR A 21 3.08 -6.87 5.98
CA THR A 21 1.79 -6.19 6.24
C THR A 21 0.64 -7.19 6.29
N LEU A 22 0.49 -8.04 5.27
CA LEU A 22 -0.56 -9.06 5.18
C LEU A 22 -0.04 -10.44 5.58
N TRP A 23 1.18 -10.76 5.24
CA TRP A 23 1.81 -12.03 5.56
C TRP A 23 3.31 -11.89 5.78
N ASP A 24 3.91 -12.89 6.43
CA ASP A 24 5.35 -13.09 6.50
C ASP A 24 5.71 -14.27 5.59
N SER A 25 6.21 -13.97 4.40
CA SER A 25 6.61 -14.98 3.41
C SER A 25 8.11 -15.22 3.38
N ALA A 26 8.91 -14.57 4.23
CA ALA A 26 10.36 -14.53 4.13
C ALA A 26 11.01 -15.92 4.15
N ALA A 27 10.55 -16.82 5.01
CA ALA A 27 11.08 -18.18 5.07
C ALA A 27 10.75 -18.98 3.81
N ASN A 28 9.51 -18.88 3.31
CA ASN A 28 9.06 -19.59 2.10
C ASN A 28 9.75 -19.04 0.85
N VAL A 29 9.98 -17.73 0.79
CA VAL A 29 10.72 -17.07 -0.29
C VAL A 29 12.18 -17.54 -0.30
N ALA A 30 12.84 -17.58 0.87
CA ALA A 30 14.22 -18.06 0.97
C ALA A 30 14.33 -19.52 0.47
N GLU A 31 13.41 -20.38 0.85
CA GLU A 31 13.40 -21.79 0.42
C GLU A 31 13.22 -21.91 -1.10
N SER A 32 12.26 -21.24 -1.68
CA SER A 32 11.99 -21.28 -3.12
C SER A 32 13.13 -20.66 -3.95
N TRP A 33 13.73 -19.56 -3.50
CA TRP A 33 14.85 -18.94 -4.19
C TRP A 33 16.12 -19.78 -4.09
N ASN A 34 16.35 -20.42 -2.96
CA ASN A 34 17.47 -21.39 -2.82
C ASN A 34 17.32 -22.56 -3.80
N GLU A 35 16.11 -23.04 -4.01
CA GLU A 35 15.83 -24.06 -5.02
C GLU A 35 16.18 -23.57 -6.43
N ALA A 36 15.77 -22.36 -6.77
CA ALA A 36 16.10 -21.74 -8.05
C ALA A 36 17.61 -21.59 -8.25
N ILE A 37 18.33 -21.16 -7.22
CA ILE A 37 19.81 -21.01 -7.25
C ILE A 37 20.48 -22.35 -7.46
N ARG A 38 20.02 -23.41 -6.79
CA ARG A 38 20.54 -24.78 -6.96
C ARG A 38 20.33 -25.30 -8.38
N GLN A 39 19.13 -25.12 -8.93
CA GLN A 39 18.81 -25.56 -10.29
C GLN A 39 19.59 -24.80 -11.35
N ASP A 40 19.80 -23.52 -11.16
CA ASP A 40 20.53 -22.66 -12.09
C ASP A 40 22.02 -22.98 -12.13
N GLY A 41 22.66 -23.17 -10.98
CA GLY A 41 24.04 -23.62 -10.84
C GLY A 41 25.12 -22.58 -11.13
N ARG A 42 24.79 -21.34 -11.51
CA ARG A 42 25.79 -20.28 -11.81
C ARG A 42 26.54 -19.82 -10.57
N ILE A 43 25.90 -19.86 -9.41
CA ILE A 43 26.50 -19.47 -8.13
C ILE A 43 26.21 -20.53 -7.07
N ASN A 44 27.10 -20.59 -6.09
CA ASN A 44 26.95 -21.45 -4.91
C ASN A 44 26.64 -20.56 -3.71
N LYS A 45 25.38 -20.20 -3.55
CA LYS A 45 24.91 -19.29 -2.50
C LYS A 45 23.67 -19.85 -1.84
N VAL A 46 23.59 -19.70 -0.52
CA VAL A 46 22.41 -20.02 0.26
C VAL A 46 21.90 -18.73 0.89
N LEU A 47 20.66 -18.36 0.56
CA LEU A 47 19.99 -17.21 1.15
C LEU A 47 19.33 -17.62 2.45
N THR A 48 19.50 -16.79 3.47
CA THR A 48 18.83 -16.95 4.77
C THR A 48 17.53 -16.16 4.78
N GLU A 49 16.66 -16.45 5.73
CA GLU A 49 15.46 -15.65 5.99
C GLU A 49 15.82 -14.17 6.26
N ALA A 50 16.91 -13.93 6.99
CA ALA A 50 17.41 -12.57 7.24
C ALA A 50 17.82 -11.84 5.96
N ASP A 51 18.46 -12.54 5.01
CA ASP A 51 18.80 -11.96 3.70
C ASP A 51 17.54 -11.50 2.95
N ILE A 52 16.50 -12.32 2.97
CA ILE A 52 15.21 -11.98 2.34
C ILE A 52 14.56 -10.79 3.03
N LYS A 53 14.49 -10.78 4.36
CA LYS A 53 13.93 -9.65 5.13
C LYS A 53 14.66 -8.34 4.85
N GLY A 54 15.98 -8.41 4.64
CA GLY A 54 16.81 -7.24 4.33
C GLY A 54 16.52 -6.59 2.98
N VAL A 55 15.88 -7.29 2.05
CA VAL A 55 15.53 -6.77 0.72
C VAL A 55 14.02 -6.64 0.50
N MET A 56 13.21 -7.06 1.46
CA MET A 56 11.74 -6.95 1.36
C MET A 56 11.29 -5.50 1.15
N GLY A 57 10.36 -5.31 0.22
CA GLY A 57 9.81 -4.00 -0.12
C GLY A 57 10.60 -3.25 -1.19
N LYS A 58 11.79 -3.71 -1.57
CA LYS A 58 12.56 -3.14 -2.68
C LYS A 58 12.03 -3.66 -4.02
N THR A 59 12.35 -2.94 -5.10
CA THR A 59 12.02 -3.38 -6.46
C THR A 59 12.93 -4.54 -6.89
N MET A 60 12.47 -5.36 -7.84
CA MET A 60 13.15 -6.58 -8.24
C MET A 60 14.55 -6.34 -8.80
N ASP A 61 14.76 -5.27 -9.55
CA ASP A 61 16.07 -4.88 -10.09
C ASP A 61 17.08 -4.57 -8.97
N VAL A 62 16.66 -3.88 -7.93
CA VAL A 62 17.48 -3.55 -6.75
C VAL A 62 17.79 -4.83 -5.96
N ILE A 63 16.81 -5.71 -5.77
CA ILE A 63 16.98 -6.99 -5.07
C ILE A 63 18.05 -7.83 -5.78
N ALA A 64 17.98 -7.95 -7.10
CA ALA A 64 18.95 -8.72 -7.90
C ALA A 64 20.38 -8.23 -7.70
N LYS A 65 20.60 -6.92 -7.70
CA LYS A 65 21.93 -6.31 -7.49
C LYS A 65 22.45 -6.58 -6.07
N LEU A 66 21.59 -6.52 -5.08
CA LEU A 66 21.96 -6.73 -3.67
C LEU A 66 22.27 -8.18 -3.35
N LEU A 67 21.49 -9.13 -3.90
CA LEU A 67 21.64 -10.55 -3.58
C LEU A 67 22.65 -11.28 -4.47
N PHE A 68 22.85 -10.83 -5.70
CA PHE A 68 23.71 -11.49 -6.69
C PHE A 68 24.79 -10.55 -7.26
N PRO A 69 25.59 -9.87 -6.39
CA PRO A 69 26.57 -8.89 -6.85
C PRO A 69 27.69 -9.51 -7.68
N GLU A 70 27.92 -10.82 -7.56
CA GLU A 70 28.92 -11.59 -8.32
C GLU A 70 28.54 -11.85 -9.79
N LEU A 71 27.27 -11.62 -10.16
CA LEU A 71 26.76 -11.82 -11.53
C LEU A 71 26.71 -10.50 -12.31
N SER A 72 26.75 -10.60 -13.63
CA SER A 72 26.47 -9.46 -14.51
C SER A 72 25.01 -9.05 -14.42
N GLU A 73 24.69 -7.84 -14.88
CA GLU A 73 23.31 -7.34 -14.84
C GLU A 73 22.32 -8.27 -15.58
N ALA A 74 22.71 -8.76 -16.76
CA ALA A 74 21.88 -9.70 -17.52
C ALA A 74 21.70 -11.03 -16.79
N GLU A 75 22.74 -11.54 -16.13
CA GLU A 75 22.68 -12.77 -15.35
C GLU A 75 21.85 -12.59 -14.07
N GLN A 76 21.97 -11.43 -13.39
CA GLN A 76 21.14 -11.07 -12.25
C GLN A 76 19.66 -11.10 -12.62
N GLU A 77 19.29 -10.47 -13.71
CA GLU A 77 17.92 -10.44 -14.21
C GLU A 77 17.40 -11.84 -14.53
N SER A 78 18.20 -12.63 -15.24
CA SER A 78 17.85 -14.01 -15.61
C SER A 78 17.65 -14.91 -14.40
N LEU A 79 18.57 -14.87 -13.41
CA LEU A 79 18.45 -15.68 -12.20
C LEU A 79 17.25 -15.24 -11.35
N LEU A 80 17.05 -13.93 -11.18
CA LEU A 80 15.93 -13.43 -10.41
C LEU A 80 14.59 -13.78 -11.06
N ALA A 81 14.49 -13.72 -12.38
CA ALA A 81 13.27 -14.14 -13.09
C ALA A 81 12.93 -15.61 -12.78
N GLU A 82 13.93 -16.48 -12.73
CA GLU A 82 13.72 -17.89 -12.34
C GLU A 82 13.34 -18.03 -10.87
N CYS A 83 13.99 -17.28 -9.97
CA CYS A 83 13.60 -17.22 -8.56
C CYS A 83 12.13 -16.82 -8.40
N CYS A 84 11.69 -15.79 -9.11
CA CYS A 84 10.32 -15.29 -9.05
C CYS A 84 9.31 -16.30 -9.61
N ARG A 85 9.66 -17.00 -10.68
CA ARG A 85 8.80 -18.04 -11.26
C ARG A 85 8.57 -19.18 -10.27
N ILE A 86 9.63 -19.70 -9.70
CA ILE A 86 9.58 -20.81 -8.72
C ILE A 86 8.83 -20.35 -7.46
N GLU A 87 9.10 -19.15 -6.99
CA GLU A 87 8.43 -18.56 -5.84
C GLU A 87 6.93 -18.45 -6.03
N ASN A 88 6.47 -17.90 -7.16
CA ASN A 88 5.05 -17.75 -7.43
C ASN A 88 4.32 -19.11 -7.39
N ASP A 89 4.90 -20.13 -8.01
CA ASP A 89 4.34 -21.48 -8.00
C ASP A 89 4.34 -22.08 -6.59
N TYR A 90 5.44 -21.93 -5.86
CA TYR A 90 5.58 -22.42 -4.50
C TYR A 90 4.57 -21.75 -3.54
N LEU A 91 4.45 -20.44 -3.60
CA LEU A 91 3.52 -19.69 -2.73
C LEU A 91 2.07 -19.94 -3.10
N ARG A 92 1.75 -20.16 -4.37
CA ARG A 92 0.39 -20.55 -4.78
C ARG A 92 0.00 -21.89 -4.18
N GLU A 93 0.93 -22.82 -4.11
CA GLU A 93 0.68 -24.16 -3.55
C GLU A 93 0.73 -24.18 -2.01
N HIS A 94 1.73 -23.54 -1.40
CA HIS A 94 2.02 -23.62 0.03
C HIS A 94 1.63 -22.40 0.85
N GLY A 95 1.50 -21.23 0.23
CA GLY A 95 1.28 -19.97 0.93
C GLY A 95 2.50 -19.47 1.72
N GLY A 96 2.25 -18.58 2.64
CA GLY A 96 3.20 -18.06 3.63
C GLY A 96 2.57 -18.14 5.02
N VAL A 97 3.00 -17.25 5.91
CA VAL A 97 2.42 -17.13 7.25
C VAL A 97 1.58 -15.86 7.32
N LEU A 98 0.25 -16.02 7.31
CA LEU A 98 -0.66 -14.87 7.46
C LEU A 98 -0.51 -14.26 8.85
N TYR A 99 -0.58 -12.94 8.93
CA TYR A 99 -0.73 -12.28 10.22
C TYR A 99 -2.09 -12.61 10.84
N PRO A 100 -2.18 -12.67 12.19
CA PRO A 100 -3.42 -13.09 12.87
C PRO A 100 -4.64 -12.24 12.49
N ASP A 101 -5.80 -12.87 12.42
CA ASP A 101 -7.11 -12.26 12.19
C ASP A 101 -7.25 -11.51 10.85
N LEU A 102 -6.43 -11.87 9.86
CA LEU A 102 -6.36 -11.17 8.58
C LEU A 102 -7.71 -11.20 7.85
N GLU A 103 -8.27 -12.38 7.64
CA GLU A 103 -9.52 -12.53 6.86
C GLU A 103 -10.70 -11.87 7.57
N ASP A 104 -10.85 -12.06 8.88
CA ASP A 104 -11.94 -11.44 9.64
C ASP A 104 -11.86 -9.92 9.57
N THR A 105 -10.64 -9.37 9.57
CA THR A 105 -10.43 -7.93 9.43
C THR A 105 -10.82 -7.43 8.04
N PHE A 106 -10.47 -8.18 6.98
CA PHE A 106 -10.93 -7.84 5.62
C PHE A 106 -12.45 -7.80 5.53
N LYS A 107 -13.13 -8.79 6.10
CA LYS A 107 -14.60 -8.85 6.10
C LYS A 107 -15.23 -7.63 6.74
N GLU A 108 -14.71 -7.19 7.88
CA GLU A 108 -15.22 -6.00 8.58
C GLU A 108 -14.91 -4.71 7.81
N LEU A 109 -13.68 -4.55 7.32
CA LEU A 109 -13.29 -3.35 6.56
C LEU A 109 -14.09 -3.21 5.27
N LYS A 110 -14.35 -4.31 4.57
CA LYS A 110 -15.08 -4.31 3.29
C LYS A 110 -16.51 -3.79 3.42
N LYS A 111 -17.10 -3.80 4.60
CA LYS A 111 -18.44 -3.24 4.84
C LYS A 111 -18.51 -1.74 4.56
N ASN A 112 -17.39 -1.02 4.74
CA ASN A 112 -17.36 0.44 4.63
C ASN A 112 -16.32 0.97 3.64
N TYR A 113 -15.35 0.15 3.21
CA TYR A 113 -14.22 0.57 2.38
C TYR A 113 -14.04 -0.38 1.20
N GLU A 114 -13.52 0.16 0.11
CA GLU A 114 -12.95 -0.66 -0.96
C GLU A 114 -11.51 -1.04 -0.58
N LEU A 115 -11.11 -2.29 -0.84
CA LEU A 115 -9.80 -2.80 -0.49
C LEU A 115 -8.96 -3.07 -1.74
N TYR A 116 -7.67 -2.76 -1.64
CA TYR A 116 -6.70 -2.85 -2.74
C TYR A 116 -5.36 -3.36 -2.25
N ILE A 117 -4.55 -3.89 -3.16
CA ILE A 117 -3.16 -4.26 -2.90
C ILE A 117 -2.25 -3.56 -3.91
N VAL A 118 -1.20 -2.91 -3.43
CA VAL A 118 -0.09 -2.38 -4.24
C VAL A 118 1.22 -2.79 -3.60
N SER A 119 2.08 -3.46 -4.36
CA SER A 119 3.37 -3.97 -3.88
C SER A 119 4.48 -3.78 -4.92
N ASN A 120 5.73 -3.75 -4.48
CA ASN A 120 6.91 -3.72 -5.35
C ASN A 120 7.33 -5.12 -5.85
N CYS A 121 6.44 -6.08 -5.81
CA CYS A 121 6.71 -7.48 -6.15
C CYS A 121 6.72 -7.73 -7.67
N GLN A 122 7.15 -8.94 -8.04
CA GLN A 122 7.07 -9.45 -9.39
C GLN A 122 5.63 -9.72 -9.82
N LYS A 123 5.41 -9.71 -11.13
CA LYS A 123 4.13 -10.11 -11.71
C LYS A 123 3.73 -11.52 -11.28
N GLY A 124 2.48 -11.71 -10.91
CA GLY A 124 1.92 -13.00 -10.49
C GLY A 124 2.01 -13.28 -8.99
N TYR A 125 2.77 -12.51 -8.23
CA TYR A 125 2.95 -12.71 -6.79
C TYR A 125 1.68 -12.43 -5.97
N ILE A 126 1.03 -11.31 -6.23
CA ILE A 126 -0.24 -10.97 -5.57
C ILE A 126 -1.31 -11.99 -5.92
N GLU A 127 -1.37 -12.39 -7.20
CA GLU A 127 -2.31 -13.42 -7.67
C GLU A 127 -2.07 -14.76 -6.98
N ALA A 128 -0.81 -15.16 -6.77
CA ALA A 128 -0.49 -16.38 -6.03
C ALA A 128 -1.04 -16.36 -4.60
N PHE A 129 -0.92 -15.23 -3.91
CA PHE A 129 -1.51 -15.01 -2.59
C PHE A 129 -3.03 -15.12 -2.62
N LEU A 130 -3.68 -14.42 -3.54
CA LEU A 130 -5.13 -14.41 -3.66
C LEU A 130 -5.70 -15.77 -4.05
N ASP A 131 -5.00 -16.50 -4.93
CA ASP A 131 -5.38 -17.87 -5.34
C ASP A 131 -5.26 -18.84 -4.18
N HIS A 132 -4.15 -18.81 -3.46
CA HIS A 132 -3.90 -19.77 -2.38
C HIS A 132 -4.94 -19.68 -1.27
N TYR A 133 -5.27 -18.45 -0.84
CA TYR A 133 -6.17 -18.19 0.29
C TYR A 133 -7.63 -17.97 -0.14
N HIS A 134 -7.91 -17.93 -1.45
CA HIS A 134 -9.24 -17.60 -1.99
C HIS A 134 -9.73 -16.22 -1.54
N PHE A 135 -8.85 -15.20 -1.62
CA PHE A 135 -9.12 -13.84 -1.13
C PHE A 135 -9.52 -12.84 -2.21
N TRP A 136 -9.71 -13.28 -3.46
CA TRP A 136 -10.04 -12.39 -4.58
C TRP A 136 -11.26 -11.50 -4.31
N ASP A 137 -12.28 -12.04 -3.67
CA ASP A 137 -13.53 -11.31 -3.45
C ASP A 137 -13.41 -10.14 -2.46
N TYR A 138 -12.32 -10.09 -1.69
CA TYR A 138 -12.08 -8.97 -0.77
C TYR A 138 -11.49 -7.74 -1.45
N PHE A 139 -10.86 -7.89 -2.60
CA PHE A 139 -10.08 -6.84 -3.24
C PHE A 139 -10.69 -6.39 -4.56
N SER A 140 -10.85 -5.09 -4.72
CA SER A 140 -11.42 -4.50 -5.93
C SER A 140 -10.41 -4.35 -7.06
N ASP A 141 -9.12 -4.20 -6.73
CA ASP A 141 -8.05 -4.06 -7.72
C ASP A 141 -6.68 -4.30 -7.08
N ILE A 142 -5.70 -4.60 -7.91
CA ILE A 142 -4.31 -4.84 -7.50
C ILE A 142 -3.35 -4.20 -8.52
N GLU A 143 -2.16 -3.85 -8.06
CA GLU A 143 -1.08 -3.40 -8.93
C GLU A 143 0.29 -3.71 -8.33
N CYS A 144 1.30 -3.92 -9.18
CA CYS A 144 2.65 -4.16 -8.72
C CYS A 144 3.71 -3.68 -9.72
N TYR A 145 4.94 -3.52 -9.22
CA TYR A 145 6.10 -3.16 -10.03
C TYR A 145 6.30 -4.10 -11.24
N GLY A 146 6.15 -5.40 -11.05
CA GLY A 146 6.35 -6.39 -12.10
C GLY A 146 5.39 -6.26 -13.29
N ASN A 147 4.22 -5.62 -13.10
CA ASN A 147 3.26 -5.43 -14.19
C ASN A 147 3.65 -4.30 -15.14
N ASN A 148 4.25 -3.21 -14.62
CA ASN A 148 4.40 -1.97 -15.39
C ASN A 148 5.73 -1.24 -15.14
N LEU A 149 6.59 -1.74 -14.26
CA LEU A 149 7.89 -1.19 -13.89
C LEU A 149 7.83 0.22 -13.26
N LEU A 150 6.67 0.61 -12.74
CA LEU A 150 6.51 1.87 -11.99
C LEU A 150 6.89 1.69 -10.53
N GLN A 151 7.38 2.75 -9.91
CA GLN A 151 7.65 2.79 -8.49
C GLN A 151 6.35 2.71 -7.67
N LYS A 152 6.44 2.28 -6.42
CA LYS A 152 5.26 2.05 -5.57
C LYS A 152 4.36 3.29 -5.46
N GLY A 153 4.93 4.47 -5.26
CA GLY A 153 4.14 5.71 -5.16
C GLY A 153 3.35 6.01 -6.44
N ASP A 154 3.94 5.77 -7.59
CA ASP A 154 3.27 5.94 -8.89
C ASP A 154 2.15 4.90 -9.06
N ASN A 155 2.37 3.66 -8.63
CA ASN A 155 1.36 2.62 -8.69
C ASN A 155 0.19 2.86 -7.72
N ILE A 156 0.46 3.39 -6.53
CA ILE A 156 -0.60 3.79 -5.60
C ILE A 156 -1.47 4.87 -6.25
N ARG A 157 -0.85 5.89 -6.84
CA ARG A 157 -1.59 6.96 -7.52
C ARG A 157 -2.37 6.46 -8.73
N LEU A 158 -1.75 5.64 -9.56
CA LEU A 158 -2.38 5.02 -10.73
C LEU A 158 -3.63 4.22 -10.34
N LEU A 159 -3.51 3.35 -9.33
CA LEU A 159 -4.62 2.52 -8.87
C LEU A 159 -5.73 3.38 -8.25
N ALA A 160 -5.39 4.37 -7.45
CA ALA A 160 -6.37 5.27 -6.83
C ALA A 160 -7.16 6.03 -7.90
N ASP A 161 -6.49 6.57 -8.92
CA ASP A 161 -7.14 7.29 -10.02
C ASP A 161 -7.99 6.36 -10.88
N ARG A 162 -7.47 5.19 -11.22
CA ARG A 162 -8.18 4.17 -12.01
C ARG A 162 -9.48 3.72 -11.35
N ASN A 163 -9.50 3.69 -10.03
CA ASN A 163 -10.67 3.28 -9.24
C ASN A 163 -11.49 4.45 -8.71
N HIS A 164 -11.17 5.68 -9.11
CA HIS A 164 -11.88 6.89 -8.71
C HIS A 164 -11.99 7.06 -7.19
N LEU A 165 -10.93 6.73 -6.45
CA LEU A 165 -10.88 6.91 -5.02
C LEU A 165 -10.82 8.40 -4.67
N GLU A 166 -11.74 8.87 -3.84
CA GLU A 166 -11.78 10.23 -3.35
C GLU A 166 -10.90 10.42 -2.12
N GLU A 167 -10.83 9.40 -1.29
CA GLU A 167 -9.95 9.33 -0.12
C GLU A 167 -9.29 7.95 -0.08
N ALA A 168 -8.01 7.91 0.23
CA ALA A 168 -7.26 6.66 0.32
C ALA A 168 -6.21 6.71 1.42
N VAL A 169 -5.93 5.55 1.99
CA VAL A 169 -4.83 5.34 2.94
C VAL A 169 -4.03 4.13 2.50
N TYR A 170 -2.71 4.21 2.62
CA TYR A 170 -1.80 3.10 2.37
C TYR A 170 -1.33 2.50 3.70
N VAL A 171 -1.47 1.19 3.85
CA VAL A 171 -1.02 0.44 5.02
C VAL A 171 0.24 -0.33 4.63
N GLY A 172 1.35 -0.02 5.27
CA GLY A 172 2.64 -0.61 4.97
C GLY A 172 3.55 -0.65 6.20
N ASP A 173 4.70 -1.33 6.10
CA ASP A 173 5.54 -1.64 7.26
C ASP A 173 6.91 -0.99 7.26
N ILE A 174 7.41 -0.47 6.12
CA ILE A 174 8.74 0.10 6.00
C ILE A 174 8.72 1.59 5.64
N GLN A 175 9.87 2.26 5.84
CA GLN A 175 10.05 3.68 5.50
C GLN A 175 9.71 3.98 4.04
N GLY A 176 10.08 3.08 3.12
CA GLY A 176 9.75 3.22 1.69
C GLY A 176 8.26 3.27 1.42
N ASP A 177 7.44 2.58 2.21
CA ASP A 177 5.97 2.62 2.10
C ASP A 177 5.43 4.00 2.50
N TYR A 178 5.97 4.57 3.58
CA TYR A 178 5.63 5.92 4.02
C TYR A 178 5.96 6.96 2.94
N GLU A 179 7.16 6.89 2.38
CA GLU A 179 7.59 7.81 1.31
C GLU A 179 6.74 7.66 0.05
N ALA A 180 6.40 6.42 -0.31
CA ALA A 180 5.52 6.12 -1.46
C ALA A 180 4.12 6.70 -1.26
N SER A 181 3.55 6.59 -0.05
CA SER A 181 2.25 7.16 0.27
C SER A 181 2.25 8.68 0.16
N LYS A 182 3.31 9.34 0.64
CA LYS A 182 3.49 10.80 0.51
C LYS A 182 3.58 11.22 -0.95
N LYS A 183 4.37 10.53 -1.75
CA LYS A 183 4.51 10.78 -3.19
C LYS A 183 3.17 10.64 -3.90
N ALA A 184 2.38 9.64 -3.54
CA ALA A 184 1.06 9.40 -4.10
C ALA A 184 -0.01 10.39 -3.61
N GLY A 185 0.25 11.15 -2.56
CA GLY A 185 -0.72 12.07 -1.98
C GLY A 185 -1.84 11.38 -1.18
N VAL A 186 -1.56 10.18 -0.65
CA VAL A 186 -2.48 9.44 0.21
C VAL A 186 -1.95 9.39 1.64
N GLY A 187 -2.81 9.03 2.59
CA GLY A 187 -2.40 8.85 3.98
C GLY A 187 -1.62 7.57 4.20
N PHE A 188 -1.08 7.42 5.40
CA PHE A 188 -0.28 6.26 5.78
C PHE A 188 -0.65 5.74 7.17
N ILE A 189 -0.81 4.43 7.29
CA ILE A 189 -0.91 3.72 8.57
C ILE A 189 0.25 2.73 8.62
N HIS A 190 1.09 2.85 9.65
CA HIS A 190 2.25 1.97 9.84
C HIS A 190 1.85 0.64 10.48
N ALA A 191 2.10 -0.44 9.76
CA ALA A 191 2.04 -1.81 10.28
C ALA A 191 3.31 -2.09 11.10
N ALA A 192 3.30 -1.70 12.37
CA ALA A 192 4.48 -1.70 13.23
C ALA A 192 4.96 -3.11 13.62
N TYR A 193 4.17 -4.13 13.34
CA TYR A 193 4.52 -5.54 13.52
C TYR A 193 5.37 -6.11 12.36
N GLY A 194 5.53 -5.36 11.28
CA GLY A 194 6.26 -5.79 10.08
C GLY A 194 7.78 -5.67 10.19
N PHE A 195 8.45 -5.51 9.06
CA PHE A 195 9.92 -5.62 8.99
C PHE A 195 10.68 -4.32 9.28
N GLY A 196 10.00 -3.16 9.26
CA GLY A 196 10.67 -1.87 9.36
C GLY A 196 10.18 -0.98 10.48
N SER A 197 10.82 0.19 10.58
CA SER A 197 10.48 1.25 11.52
C SER A 197 10.15 2.52 10.74
N VAL A 198 9.09 3.23 11.14
CA VAL A 198 8.66 4.49 10.51
C VAL A 198 8.32 5.49 11.62
N PRO A 199 9.34 6.17 12.19
CA PRO A 199 9.13 7.08 13.33
C PRO A 199 8.17 8.25 13.01
N GLU A 200 8.09 8.68 11.76
CA GLU A 200 7.25 9.81 11.33
C GLU A 200 5.77 9.45 11.18
N ALA A 201 5.42 8.17 11.23
CA ALA A 201 4.03 7.74 11.06
C ALA A 201 3.13 8.28 12.18
N GLN A 202 2.07 8.99 11.80
CA GLN A 202 1.09 9.54 12.74
C GLN A 202 0.07 8.48 13.21
N HIS A 203 -0.14 7.45 12.41
CA HIS A 203 -1.04 6.34 12.69
C HIS A 203 -0.28 5.03 12.60
N LYS A 204 -0.50 4.16 13.55
CA LYS A 204 0.13 2.82 13.56
C LYS A 204 -0.81 1.76 14.12
N ILE A 205 -0.59 0.54 13.70
CA ILE A 205 -1.22 -0.66 14.23
C ILE A 205 -0.14 -1.62 14.73
N LEU A 206 -0.33 -2.21 15.91
CA LEU A 206 0.55 -3.23 16.50
C LEU A 206 0.10 -4.64 16.14
N ALA A 207 -1.10 -4.78 15.61
CA ALA A 207 -1.68 -5.97 15.01
C ALA A 207 -2.60 -5.55 13.89
N PHE A 208 -2.72 -6.37 12.84
CA PHE A 208 -3.55 -6.06 11.67
C PHE A 208 -5.01 -5.79 12.05
N SER A 209 -5.55 -6.57 12.98
CA SER A 209 -6.93 -6.41 13.47
C SER A 209 -7.23 -5.05 14.11
N GLU A 210 -6.22 -4.30 14.53
CA GLU A 210 -6.40 -2.98 15.15
C GLU A 210 -6.97 -1.93 14.18
N LEU A 211 -6.88 -2.17 12.87
CA LEU A 211 -7.61 -1.35 11.89
C LEU A 211 -9.11 -1.27 12.25
N VAL A 212 -9.66 -2.35 12.80
CA VAL A 212 -11.06 -2.48 13.21
C VAL A 212 -11.21 -2.37 14.73
N THR A 213 -10.48 -3.20 15.50
CA THR A 213 -10.68 -3.33 16.96
C THR A 213 -10.35 -2.05 17.73
N LYS A 214 -9.37 -1.27 17.26
CA LYS A 214 -9.02 0.06 17.77
C LYS A 214 -9.50 1.18 16.85
N LYS A 215 -10.30 0.85 15.85
CA LYS A 215 -10.91 1.82 14.91
C LYS A 215 -9.88 2.73 14.22
N VAL A 216 -8.67 2.23 13.95
CA VAL A 216 -7.60 3.06 13.37
C VAL A 216 -7.98 3.56 11.98
N ALA A 217 -8.56 2.69 11.13
CA ALA A 217 -9.04 3.10 9.81
C ALA A 217 -10.16 4.15 9.90
N GLU A 218 -11.14 3.92 10.76
CA GLU A 218 -12.27 4.86 10.98
C GLU A 218 -11.76 6.22 11.47
N LYS A 219 -10.85 6.24 12.44
CA LYS A 219 -10.24 7.46 12.97
C LYS A 219 -9.47 8.24 11.90
N TYR A 220 -8.70 7.54 11.06
CA TYR A 220 -7.99 8.16 9.96
C TYR A 220 -8.94 8.93 9.03
N PHE A 221 -9.98 8.27 8.53
CA PHE A 221 -10.92 8.90 7.61
C PHE A 221 -11.77 10.00 8.27
N ALA A 222 -12.08 9.86 9.55
CA ALA A 222 -12.81 10.90 10.32
C ALA A 222 -11.96 12.17 10.49
N GLU A 223 -10.67 12.06 10.76
CA GLU A 223 -9.73 13.20 10.85
C GLU A 223 -9.60 13.93 9.51
N LYS A 224 -9.50 13.19 8.40
CA LYS A 224 -9.48 13.74 7.04
C LYS A 224 -10.71 14.62 6.77
N ASN A 225 -11.88 14.14 7.13
CA ASN A 225 -13.15 14.88 6.94
C ASN A 225 -13.23 16.16 7.79
N ARG A 226 -12.66 16.16 8.99
CA ARG A 226 -12.60 17.36 9.86
C ARG A 226 -11.72 18.45 9.27
N ASP A 227 -10.55 18.10 8.77
CA ASP A 227 -9.62 19.04 8.13
C ASP A 227 -10.22 19.71 6.91
N TRP A 228 -10.99 18.98 6.11
CA TRP A 228 -11.68 19.54 4.95
C TRP A 228 -12.74 20.57 5.36
N ARG A 229 -13.55 20.29 6.37
CA ARG A 229 -14.57 21.22 6.90
C ARG A 229 -13.94 22.52 7.40
N PHE A 230 -12.81 22.42 8.07
CA PHE A 230 -12.10 23.58 8.58
C PHE A 230 -11.48 24.44 7.47
N ARG A 231 -10.91 23.82 6.43
CA ARG A 231 -10.38 24.54 5.26
C ARG A 231 -11.49 25.20 4.44
N GLY A 232 -12.62 24.56 4.29
CA GLY A 232 -13.81 25.10 3.63
C GLY A 232 -14.38 26.32 4.35
N SER A 233 -14.42 26.33 5.68
CA SER A 233 -14.88 27.49 6.46
C SER A 233 -13.92 28.69 6.40
N LYS A 234 -12.61 28.47 6.41
CA LYS A 234 -11.60 29.52 6.23
C LYS A 234 -11.64 30.13 4.82
N GLY A 235 -11.89 29.30 3.79
CA GLY A 235 -12.06 29.77 2.42
C GLY A 235 -13.29 30.66 2.24
N ARG A 236 -14.40 30.33 2.89
CA ARG A 236 -15.63 31.15 2.88
C ARG A 236 -15.43 32.48 3.62
N MET A 237 -14.73 32.48 4.74
CA MET A 237 -14.43 33.72 5.48
C MET A 237 -13.51 34.67 4.68
N ARG A 238 -12.56 34.14 3.89
CA ARG A 238 -11.72 34.97 3.00
C ARG A 238 -12.56 35.59 1.86
N LEU A 239 -13.50 34.87 1.29
CA LEU A 239 -14.39 35.39 0.25
C LEU A 239 -15.33 36.49 0.78
N MET A 240 -15.81 36.36 2.02
CA MET A 240 -16.67 37.39 2.65
C MET A 240 -15.91 38.66 3.01
N SER A 241 -14.60 38.61 3.28
CA SER A 241 -13.78 39.77 3.58
C SER A 241 -13.41 40.61 2.33
N TRP A 242 -13.62 40.06 1.14
CA TRP A 242 -13.37 40.79 -0.15
C TRP A 242 -14.62 41.48 -0.71
N ILE A 243 -15.80 41.29 -0.15
CA ILE A 243 -17.06 41.85 -0.65
C ILE A 243 -17.44 43.17 0.03
N ASN A 244 -16.59 43.71 0.93
CA ASN A 244 -16.93 44.92 1.66
C ASN A 244 -15.85 46.02 1.66
N PRO A 245 -15.53 46.62 0.49
CA PRO A 245 -15.11 47.99 0.50
C PRO A 245 -15.78 48.80 -0.63
N ILE A 246 -17.09 48.79 -0.77
CA ILE A 246 -17.75 49.77 -1.64
C ILE A 246 -19.01 50.25 -0.93
N SER A 247 -18.82 51.05 0.11
CA SER A 247 -19.87 51.96 0.56
C SER A 247 -19.29 53.08 1.43
N SER A 248 -18.36 53.87 0.86
CA SER A 248 -18.08 55.22 1.39
C SER A 248 -17.46 56.12 0.31
N ILE A 249 -18.24 56.35 -0.75
CA ILE A 249 -18.06 57.56 -1.54
C ILE A 249 -19.46 58.08 -1.87
N ARG A 250 -20.04 58.83 -0.95
CA ARG A 250 -21.04 59.83 -1.28
C ARG A 250 -21.00 60.95 -0.27
N SER A 251 -20.84 62.11 -0.83
CA SER A 251 -21.08 63.46 -0.35
C SER A 251 -19.85 64.24 0.06
N ALA A 252 -19.32 64.94 -0.96
CA ALA A 252 -18.82 66.33 -0.81
C ALA A 252 -18.95 66.98 -2.17
N SER A 253 -20.12 67.59 -2.43
CA SER A 253 -20.24 68.64 -3.43
C SER A 253 -21.29 69.63 -2.96
N SER A 254 -20.83 70.75 -2.50
CA SER A 254 -21.38 72.07 -2.66
C SER A 254 -20.46 73.07 -2.01
#